data_a106440513f364dd164d9a623e053dc0
#
_entry.id   a106440513f364dd164d9a623e053dc0
#
_cell.length_a   1.000
_cell.length_b   1.000
_cell.length_c   1.000
_cell.angle_alpha   90.00
_cell.angle_beta   90.00
_cell.angle_gamma   90.00
#
_symmetry.space_group_name_H-M   'P 1'
#
loop_
_entity.id
_entity.type
_entity.pdbx_description
1 polymer ?
#
loop_
_entity_poly.entity_id
_entity_poly.type
_entity_poly.pdbx_seq_one_letter_code
_entity_poly.pdbx_strand_id
1 'polypeptide(L)'
;SLSIIINYFDIEKLNKNLFLDFNIPKSRGSVLNYKKRSKKLTIVDESYNSNPLSFKFALEKFDSTYRESDKKFLLVGNMLELGKYSKKLHIKIAKYINKSKVNKVYTFGKLTEHTFNKLKPQIRGKMLNNNKEILNLINKDLPNNSFLMVKGSNSTGLNKIIQNL
;
A
#
# COMPACT_ATOMS: atom_id res chain seq x y z
N SER A 1 17.51 8.49 -10.04
CA SER A 1 17.83 8.02 -8.67
C SER A 1 19.21 8.50 -8.27
N LEU A 2 19.52 8.56 -6.99
CA LEU A 2 20.82 8.97 -6.45
C LEU A 2 21.99 8.21 -7.11
N SER A 3 21.83 6.92 -7.42
CA SER A 3 22.85 6.10 -8.10
C SER A 3 23.23 6.60 -9.51
N ILE A 4 22.33 7.25 -10.21
CA ILE A 4 22.62 7.87 -11.51
C ILE A 4 23.38 9.18 -11.30
N ILE A 5 22.97 9.97 -10.31
CA ILE A 5 23.59 11.25 -9.98
C ILE A 5 25.04 11.05 -9.54
N ILE A 6 25.34 10.03 -8.73
CA ILE A 6 26.68 9.69 -8.24
C ILE A 6 27.69 9.45 -9.40
N ASN A 7 27.24 8.91 -10.53
CA ASN A 7 28.10 8.63 -11.67
C ASN A 7 28.42 9.86 -12.53
N TYR A 8 27.68 10.96 -12.40
CA TYR A 8 27.79 12.15 -13.24
C TYR A 8 28.10 13.43 -12.47
N PHE A 9 27.93 13.44 -11.16
CA PHE A 9 28.11 14.62 -10.32
C PHE A 9 28.89 14.26 -9.05
N ASP A 10 29.78 15.14 -8.66
CA ASP A 10 30.49 15.06 -7.40
C ASP A 10 29.51 15.37 -6.25
N ILE A 11 29.22 14.36 -5.42
CA ILE A 11 28.23 14.47 -4.34
C ILE A 11 28.63 15.53 -3.31
N GLU A 12 29.95 15.73 -3.10
CA GLU A 12 30.46 16.71 -2.14
C GLU A 12 30.14 18.16 -2.57
N LYS A 13 29.91 18.38 -3.86
CA LYS A 13 29.52 19.67 -4.43
C LYS A 13 28.01 19.89 -4.47
N LEU A 14 27.19 18.88 -4.13
CA LEU A 14 25.75 19.06 -4.09
C LEU A 14 25.35 19.92 -2.89
N ASN A 15 24.49 20.90 -3.14
CA ASN A 15 23.90 21.70 -2.07
C ASN A 15 23.20 20.78 -1.06
N LYS A 16 23.60 20.83 0.21
CA LYS A 16 23.01 20.05 1.31
C LYS A 16 21.49 20.26 1.45
N ASN A 17 20.99 21.35 0.91
CA ASN A 17 19.58 21.72 0.95
C ASN A 17 18.80 21.31 -0.30
N LEU A 18 19.44 20.62 -1.27
CA LEU A 18 18.81 20.27 -2.55
C LEU A 18 17.50 19.48 -2.44
N PHE A 19 17.29 18.79 -1.32
CA PHE A 19 16.11 17.96 -1.07
C PHE A 19 15.25 18.42 0.11
N LEU A 20 15.53 19.57 0.72
CA LEU A 20 14.73 20.06 1.86
C LEU A 20 13.28 20.33 1.48
N ASP A 21 13.03 20.80 0.26
CA ASP A 21 11.69 21.08 -0.26
C ASP A 21 11.09 19.91 -1.05
N PHE A 22 11.73 18.73 -1.01
CA PHE A 22 11.25 17.57 -1.74
C PHE A 22 10.01 16.99 -1.06
N ASN A 23 8.85 17.33 -1.58
CA ASN A 23 7.59 16.71 -1.17
C ASN A 23 7.39 15.38 -1.90
N ILE A 24 7.17 14.32 -1.13
CA ILE A 24 6.80 13.02 -1.70
C ILE A 24 5.49 13.20 -2.49
N PRO A 25 5.45 12.85 -3.79
CA PRO A 25 4.21 12.94 -4.56
C PRO A 25 3.09 12.14 -3.89
N LYS A 26 1.87 12.67 -3.96
CA LYS A 26 0.68 12.03 -3.39
C LYS A 26 0.58 10.55 -3.81
N SER A 27 0.11 9.70 -2.91
CA SER A 27 -0.09 8.25 -3.13
C SER A 27 1.19 7.45 -3.43
N ARG A 28 2.37 7.99 -3.06
CA ARG A 28 3.68 7.30 -3.16
C ARG A 28 4.34 7.18 -1.79
N GLY A 29 3.65 6.56 -0.84
CA GLY A 29 4.11 6.42 0.56
C GLY A 29 3.73 7.60 1.44
N SER A 30 2.77 8.41 1.03
CA SER A 30 2.23 9.48 1.86
C SER A 30 1.46 8.89 3.05
N VAL A 31 1.63 9.51 4.22
CA VAL A 31 0.97 9.08 5.46
C VAL A 31 -0.15 10.04 5.79
N LEU A 32 -1.36 9.51 5.93
CA LEU A 32 -2.56 10.23 6.32
C LEU A 32 -3.00 9.79 7.72
N ASN A 33 -3.05 10.74 8.66
CA ASN A 33 -3.65 10.52 9.97
C ASN A 33 -5.16 10.76 9.89
N TYR A 34 -5.91 9.69 9.60
CA TYR A 34 -7.35 9.75 9.46
C TYR A 34 -8.03 9.83 10.83
N LYS A 35 -8.89 10.84 10.99
CA LYS A 35 -9.68 11.05 12.19
C LYS A 35 -11.11 11.45 11.84
N LYS A 36 -12.08 10.63 12.22
CA LYS A 36 -13.51 10.91 12.00
C LYS A 36 -14.33 10.39 13.18
N ARG A 37 -14.99 11.29 13.92
CA ARG A 37 -15.65 10.98 15.20
C ARG A 37 -14.65 10.33 16.16
N SER A 38 -14.94 9.14 16.69
CA SER A 38 -14.04 8.36 17.56
C SER A 38 -13.01 7.52 16.81
N LYS A 39 -13.11 7.44 15.47
CA LYS A 39 -12.22 6.63 14.62
C LYS A 39 -10.89 7.33 14.38
N LYS A 40 -9.79 6.63 14.62
CA LYS A 40 -8.42 7.08 14.34
C LYS A 40 -7.67 5.96 13.64
N LEU A 41 -7.08 6.25 12.48
CA LEU A 41 -6.24 5.33 11.72
C LEU A 41 -5.04 6.08 11.16
N THR A 42 -3.92 5.37 11.00
CA THR A 42 -2.80 5.82 10.17
C THR A 42 -2.88 5.09 8.84
N ILE A 43 -3.08 5.82 7.75
CA ILE A 43 -3.19 5.26 6.41
C ILE A 43 -1.91 5.58 5.64
N VAL A 44 -1.23 4.54 5.15
CA VAL A 44 -0.07 4.67 4.26
C VAL A 44 -0.57 4.48 2.83
N ASP A 45 -0.60 5.58 2.09
CA ASP A 45 -1.11 5.60 0.72
C ASP A 45 0.00 5.34 -0.30
N GLU A 46 0.01 4.14 -0.86
CA GLU A 46 0.88 3.63 -1.92
C GLU A 46 0.09 3.34 -3.21
N SER A 47 -1.06 3.99 -3.42
CA SER A 47 -2.03 3.66 -4.45
C SER A 47 -1.84 4.39 -5.78
N TYR A 48 -0.68 5.02 -6.01
CA TYR A 48 -0.36 5.66 -7.28
C TYR A 48 -0.01 4.63 -8.38
N ASN A 49 0.82 3.64 -8.06
CA ASN A 49 1.18 2.57 -8.99
C ASN A 49 1.56 1.30 -8.23
N SER A 50 1.39 0.14 -8.87
CA SER A 50 1.69 -1.14 -8.26
C SER A 50 2.25 -2.14 -9.26
N ASN A 51 3.42 -2.68 -8.93
CA ASN A 51 4.01 -3.86 -9.55
C ASN A 51 4.60 -4.74 -8.44
N PRO A 52 4.98 -6.00 -8.72
CA PRO A 52 5.42 -6.92 -7.66
C PRO A 52 6.64 -6.44 -6.88
N LEU A 53 7.56 -5.71 -7.51
CA LEU A 53 8.77 -5.21 -6.85
C LEU A 53 8.44 -4.03 -5.93
N SER A 54 7.73 -3.03 -6.45
CA SER A 54 7.28 -1.89 -5.63
C SER A 54 6.34 -2.32 -4.51
N PHE A 55 5.53 -3.38 -4.74
CA PHE A 55 4.69 -3.96 -3.70
C PHE A 55 5.52 -4.57 -2.58
N LYS A 56 6.54 -5.36 -2.94
CA LYS A 56 7.46 -5.97 -1.97
C LYS A 56 8.13 -4.90 -1.10
N PHE A 57 8.74 -3.89 -1.70
CA PHE A 57 9.42 -2.82 -0.96
C PHE A 57 8.49 -2.00 -0.07
N ALA A 58 7.29 -1.66 -0.55
CA ALA A 58 6.32 -0.95 0.26
C ALA A 58 5.88 -1.77 1.47
N LEU A 59 5.68 -3.08 1.29
CA LEU A 59 5.30 -3.99 2.36
C LEU A 59 6.42 -4.17 3.40
N GLU A 60 7.66 -4.36 2.96
CA GLU A 60 8.83 -4.45 3.84
C GLU A 60 9.03 -3.16 4.66
N LYS A 61 8.89 -1.99 4.00
CA LYS A 61 8.92 -0.70 4.68
C LYS A 61 7.78 -0.58 5.70
N PHE A 62 6.57 -0.96 5.34
CA PHE A 62 5.42 -0.92 6.23
C PHE A 62 5.61 -1.82 7.45
N ASP A 63 6.13 -3.04 7.25
CA ASP A 63 6.42 -3.98 8.34
C ASP A 63 7.52 -3.50 9.28
N SER A 64 8.56 -2.82 8.77
CA SER A 64 9.68 -2.31 9.57
C SER A 64 9.36 -1.00 10.28
N THR A 65 8.48 -0.17 9.71
CA THR A 65 8.13 1.15 10.28
C THR A 65 7.25 1.00 11.53
N TYR A 66 6.34 0.01 11.54
CA TYR A 66 5.39 -0.18 12.63
C TYR A 66 5.71 -1.43 13.43
N ARG A 67 5.56 -1.35 14.76
CA ARG A 67 5.91 -2.44 15.69
C ARG A 67 5.10 -3.70 15.41
N GLU A 68 5.59 -4.84 15.86
CA GLU A 68 4.89 -6.11 15.70
C GLU A 68 3.56 -6.17 16.46
N SER A 69 3.50 -5.49 17.60
CA SER A 69 2.28 -5.34 18.41
C SER A 69 1.21 -4.45 17.77
N ASP A 70 1.56 -3.66 16.75
CA ASP A 70 0.63 -2.75 16.11
C ASP A 70 -0.35 -3.53 15.20
N LYS A 71 -1.60 -3.10 15.18
CA LYS A 71 -2.64 -3.69 14.31
C LYS A 71 -2.45 -3.20 12.88
N LYS A 72 -1.91 -4.05 12.01
CA LYS A 72 -1.55 -3.74 10.62
C LYS A 72 -2.47 -4.41 9.62
N PHE A 73 -2.99 -3.64 8.69
CA PHE A 73 -3.93 -4.08 7.66
C PHE A 73 -3.45 -3.68 6.27
N LEU A 74 -3.82 -4.49 5.26
CA LEU A 74 -3.57 -4.17 3.86
C LEU A 74 -4.89 -4.05 3.11
N LEU A 75 -4.97 -3.06 2.23
CA LEU A 75 -5.94 -2.99 1.14
C LEU A 75 -5.19 -3.06 -0.19
N VAL A 76 -5.34 -4.18 -0.88
CA VAL A 76 -4.62 -4.49 -2.11
C VAL A 76 -5.54 -4.29 -3.30
N GLY A 77 -5.22 -3.34 -4.18
CA GLY A 77 -5.87 -3.14 -5.45
C GLY A 77 -5.18 -3.89 -6.60
N ASN A 78 -5.82 -3.91 -7.77
CA ASN A 78 -5.23 -4.50 -8.98
C ASN A 78 -3.86 -3.89 -9.28
N MET A 79 -2.94 -4.74 -9.73
CA MET A 79 -1.76 -4.32 -10.47
C MET A 79 -2.08 -4.38 -11.96
N LEU A 80 -2.05 -3.25 -12.62
CA LEU A 80 -2.38 -3.13 -14.04
C LEU A 80 -1.09 -3.08 -14.90
N GLU A 81 -1.25 -3.11 -16.21
CA GLU A 81 -0.13 -3.03 -17.18
C GLU A 81 0.86 -4.23 -17.12
N LEU A 82 0.40 -5.37 -16.60
CA LEU A 82 1.22 -6.58 -16.46
C LEU A 82 1.10 -7.56 -17.63
N GLY A 83 0.25 -7.24 -18.62
CA GLY A 83 0.02 -8.07 -19.80
C GLY A 83 -0.33 -9.52 -19.45
N LYS A 84 0.16 -10.46 -20.25
CA LYS A 84 -0.08 -11.91 -20.08
C LYS A 84 0.41 -12.50 -18.74
N TYR A 85 1.27 -11.79 -18.04
CA TYR A 85 1.81 -12.23 -16.75
C TYR A 85 0.96 -11.81 -15.54
N SER A 86 -0.13 -11.07 -15.76
CA SER A 86 -0.94 -10.48 -14.68
C SER A 86 -1.33 -11.49 -13.61
N LYS A 87 -1.92 -12.62 -13.96
CA LYS A 87 -2.30 -13.69 -13.02
C LYS A 87 -1.11 -14.19 -12.19
N LYS A 88 0.02 -14.52 -12.85
CA LYS A 88 1.23 -15.03 -12.20
C LYS A 88 1.80 -14.01 -11.21
N LEU A 89 1.78 -12.73 -11.57
CA LEU A 89 2.32 -11.65 -10.75
C LEU A 89 1.41 -11.31 -9.56
N HIS A 90 0.09 -11.39 -9.71
CA HIS A 90 -0.85 -11.30 -8.58
C HIS A 90 -0.67 -12.46 -7.59
N ILE A 91 -0.45 -13.69 -8.08
CA ILE A 91 -0.10 -14.82 -7.21
C ILE A 91 1.23 -14.59 -6.48
N LYS A 92 2.21 -13.99 -7.17
CA LYS A 92 3.54 -13.73 -6.59
C LYS A 92 3.48 -12.84 -5.35
N ILE A 93 2.67 -11.78 -5.36
CA ILE A 93 2.58 -10.88 -4.20
C ILE A 93 1.97 -11.55 -2.97
N ALA A 94 1.10 -12.57 -3.13
CA ALA A 94 0.60 -13.33 -2.00
C ALA A 94 1.72 -14.01 -1.20
N LYS A 95 2.83 -14.40 -1.86
CA LYS A 95 3.99 -14.98 -1.17
C LYS A 95 4.68 -13.96 -0.25
N TYR A 96 4.74 -12.69 -0.66
CA TYR A 96 5.30 -11.62 0.16
C TYR A 96 4.38 -11.33 1.34
N ILE A 97 3.08 -11.19 1.08
CA ILE A 97 2.07 -10.92 2.10
C ILE A 97 2.03 -12.05 3.16
N ASN A 98 2.11 -13.32 2.74
CA ASN A 98 2.12 -14.45 3.65
C ASN A 98 3.34 -14.54 4.59
N LYS A 99 4.41 -13.80 4.28
CA LYS A 99 5.63 -13.66 5.11
C LYS A 99 5.62 -12.40 5.96
N SER A 100 4.73 -11.47 5.70
CA SER A 100 4.63 -10.21 6.43
C SER A 100 3.92 -10.37 7.77
N LYS A 101 4.01 -9.34 8.60
CA LYS A 101 3.41 -9.28 9.94
C LYS A 101 2.04 -8.58 9.95
N VAL A 102 1.30 -8.64 8.83
CA VAL A 102 -0.03 -8.03 8.74
C VAL A 102 -1.10 -8.92 9.37
N ASN A 103 -2.06 -8.30 10.03
CA ASN A 103 -3.16 -9.01 10.70
C ASN A 103 -4.24 -9.47 9.72
N LYS A 104 -4.65 -8.60 8.79
CA LYS A 104 -5.66 -8.93 7.78
C LYS A 104 -5.40 -8.21 6.46
N VAL A 105 -5.80 -8.87 5.38
CA VAL A 105 -5.67 -8.37 4.00
C VAL A 105 -7.03 -8.32 3.35
N TYR A 106 -7.37 -7.13 2.87
CA TYR A 106 -8.54 -6.87 2.06
C TYR A 106 -8.11 -6.65 0.62
N THR A 107 -8.93 -7.04 -0.32
CA THR A 107 -8.60 -6.89 -1.73
C THR A 107 -9.72 -6.17 -2.47
N PHE A 108 -9.37 -5.42 -3.51
CA PHE A 108 -10.29 -4.67 -4.34
C PHE A 108 -9.93 -4.79 -5.81
N GLY A 109 -10.89 -5.29 -6.60
CA GLY A 109 -10.75 -5.50 -8.04
C GLY A 109 -10.51 -6.96 -8.42
N LYS A 110 -11.03 -7.34 -9.61
CA LYS A 110 -11.13 -8.73 -10.08
C LYS A 110 -9.79 -9.50 -10.11
N LEU A 111 -8.71 -8.82 -10.52
CA LEU A 111 -7.39 -9.48 -10.61
C LEU A 111 -6.81 -9.84 -9.25
N THR A 112 -7.19 -9.14 -8.18
CA THR A 112 -6.72 -9.43 -6.82
C THR A 112 -7.28 -10.73 -6.25
N GLU A 113 -8.31 -11.34 -6.87
CA GLU A 113 -8.79 -12.66 -6.52
C GLU A 113 -7.67 -13.71 -6.55
N HIS A 114 -6.77 -13.61 -7.54
CA HIS A 114 -5.61 -14.49 -7.62
C HIS A 114 -4.64 -14.35 -6.44
N THR A 115 -4.53 -13.15 -5.89
CA THR A 115 -3.77 -12.90 -4.65
C THR A 115 -4.52 -13.47 -3.45
N PHE A 116 -5.80 -13.09 -3.29
CA PHE A 116 -6.64 -13.44 -2.15
C PHE A 116 -6.72 -14.96 -1.94
N ASN A 117 -6.93 -15.73 -3.00
CA ASN A 117 -7.02 -17.19 -2.95
C ASN A 117 -5.71 -17.89 -2.54
N LYS A 118 -4.56 -17.19 -2.60
CA LYS A 118 -3.24 -17.69 -2.17
C LYS A 118 -2.78 -17.15 -0.82
N LEU A 119 -3.57 -16.31 -0.17
CA LEU A 119 -3.29 -15.89 1.20
C LEU A 119 -3.53 -17.04 2.19
N LYS A 120 -2.78 -17.02 3.29
CA LYS A 120 -3.04 -17.91 4.44
C LYS A 120 -4.43 -17.58 5.02
N PRO A 121 -5.26 -18.57 5.40
CA PRO A 121 -6.60 -18.33 5.94
C PRO A 121 -6.63 -17.32 7.11
N GLN A 122 -5.63 -17.38 7.98
CA GLN A 122 -5.55 -16.54 9.19
C GLN A 122 -5.49 -15.04 8.89
N ILE A 123 -4.87 -14.66 7.77
CA ILE A 123 -4.72 -13.25 7.38
C ILE A 123 -5.75 -12.80 6.33
N ARG A 124 -6.61 -13.69 5.83
CA ARG A 124 -7.67 -13.30 4.91
C ARG A 124 -8.69 -12.41 5.62
N GLY A 125 -8.93 -11.26 5.06
CA GLY A 125 -10.05 -10.40 5.39
C GLY A 125 -11.22 -10.66 4.45
N LYS A 126 -11.52 -9.68 3.57
CA LYS A 126 -12.63 -9.73 2.62
C LYS A 126 -12.21 -9.20 1.26
N MET A 127 -12.80 -9.73 0.19
CA MET A 127 -12.79 -9.10 -1.14
C MET A 127 -13.86 -8.02 -1.17
N LEU A 128 -13.48 -6.79 -1.50
CA LEU A 128 -14.36 -5.64 -1.56
C LEU A 128 -14.79 -5.40 -3.02
N ASN A 129 -16.06 -5.08 -3.21
CA ASN A 129 -16.66 -5.01 -4.55
C ASN A 129 -16.93 -3.56 -5.01
N ASN A 130 -16.98 -2.61 -4.08
CA ASN A 130 -17.32 -1.23 -4.38
C ASN A 130 -16.72 -0.25 -3.35
N ASN A 131 -16.78 1.03 -3.67
CA ASN A 131 -16.24 2.11 -2.83
C ASN A 131 -16.92 2.20 -1.46
N LYS A 132 -18.22 1.88 -1.39
CA LYS A 132 -18.97 1.86 -0.12
C LYS A 132 -18.41 0.84 0.86
N GLU A 133 -18.02 -0.33 0.38
CA GLU A 133 -17.39 -1.36 1.21
C GLU A 133 -16.00 -0.92 1.69
N ILE A 134 -15.21 -0.22 0.85
CA ILE A 134 -13.92 0.35 1.27
C ILE A 134 -14.12 1.41 2.37
N LEU A 135 -15.08 2.31 2.19
CA LEU A 135 -15.41 3.31 3.20
C LEU A 135 -15.93 2.68 4.50
N ASN A 136 -16.73 1.61 4.41
CA ASN A 136 -17.19 0.87 5.60
C ASN A 136 -16.02 0.19 6.31
N LEU A 137 -15.09 -0.43 5.58
CA LEU A 137 -13.88 -1.00 6.14
C LEU A 137 -13.11 0.05 6.97
N ILE A 138 -12.84 1.22 6.38
CA ILE A 138 -12.08 2.30 7.03
C ILE A 138 -12.83 2.88 8.22
N ASN A 139 -14.14 3.17 8.05
CA ASN A 139 -14.92 3.89 9.06
C ASN A 139 -15.42 3.01 10.21
N LYS A 140 -15.65 1.71 9.97
CA LYS A 140 -16.34 0.84 10.92
C LYS A 140 -15.52 -0.40 11.30
N ASP A 141 -15.02 -1.15 10.33
CA ASP A 141 -14.55 -2.52 10.56
C ASP A 141 -13.13 -2.56 11.13
N LEU A 142 -12.22 -1.67 10.68
CA LEU A 142 -10.88 -1.62 11.23
C LEU A 142 -10.88 -1.12 12.68
N PRO A 143 -10.08 -1.69 13.58
CA PRO A 143 -9.94 -1.20 14.95
C PRO A 143 -9.37 0.22 15.00
N ASN A 144 -9.65 0.95 16.07
CA ASN A 144 -8.99 2.22 16.34
C ASN A 144 -7.49 2.05 16.54
N ASN A 145 -6.74 3.11 16.23
CA ASN A 145 -5.29 3.17 16.38
C ASN A 145 -4.57 2.08 15.58
N SER A 146 -5.14 1.67 14.45
CA SER A 146 -4.52 0.71 13.53
C SER A 146 -3.88 1.40 12.32
N PHE A 147 -3.07 0.63 11.62
CA PHE A 147 -2.32 1.04 10.45
C PHE A 147 -2.87 0.33 9.22
N LEU A 148 -3.19 1.10 8.18
CA LEU A 148 -3.70 0.58 6.92
C LEU A 148 -2.75 0.99 5.78
N MET A 149 -2.09 0.04 5.13
CA MET A 149 -1.44 0.32 3.85
C MET A 149 -2.40 0.06 2.70
N VAL A 150 -2.53 1.02 1.80
CA VAL A 150 -3.35 0.91 0.59
C VAL A 150 -2.42 0.90 -0.62
N LYS A 151 -2.45 -0.18 -1.42
CA LYS A 151 -1.60 -0.30 -2.60
C LYS A 151 -2.34 -0.91 -3.79
N GLY A 152 -2.26 -0.20 -4.91
CA GLY A 152 -2.86 -0.60 -6.18
C GLY A 152 -2.40 0.31 -7.31
N SER A 153 -2.76 0.01 -8.55
CA SER A 153 -2.54 0.90 -9.68
C SER A 153 -3.51 2.09 -9.65
N ASN A 154 -3.10 3.23 -10.16
CA ASN A 154 -3.86 4.50 -10.13
C ASN A 154 -5.29 4.35 -10.67
N SER A 155 -5.45 3.69 -11.81
CA SER A 155 -6.76 3.47 -12.45
C SER A 155 -7.71 2.54 -11.67
N THR A 156 -7.29 1.95 -10.54
CA THR A 156 -8.22 1.29 -9.60
C THR A 156 -9.11 2.28 -8.85
N GLY A 157 -8.75 3.57 -8.83
CA GLY A 157 -9.46 4.61 -8.12
C GLY A 157 -9.24 4.65 -6.61
N LEU A 158 -8.41 3.75 -6.06
CA LEU A 158 -8.12 3.71 -4.62
C LEU A 158 -7.51 5.02 -4.12
N ASN A 159 -6.59 5.61 -4.89
CA ASN A 159 -5.99 6.90 -4.58
C ASN A 159 -7.03 8.01 -4.39
N LYS A 160 -8.04 8.06 -5.26
CA LYS A 160 -9.14 9.05 -5.15
C LYS A 160 -9.97 8.85 -3.90
N ILE A 161 -10.24 7.59 -3.52
CA ILE A 161 -10.98 7.28 -2.30
C ILE A 161 -10.21 7.74 -1.07
N ILE A 162 -8.89 7.44 -1.02
CA ILE A 162 -8.05 7.80 0.13
C ILE A 162 -7.84 9.31 0.24
N GLN A 163 -7.69 10.02 -0.89
CA GLN A 163 -7.53 11.48 -0.89
C GLN A 163 -8.81 12.24 -0.49
N ASN A 164 -9.98 11.60 -0.57
CA ASN A 164 -11.29 12.20 -0.22
C ASN A 164 -11.80 11.76 1.17
N LEU A 165 -10.99 11.13 2.00
CA LEU A 165 -11.32 10.79 3.38
C LEU A 165 -11.25 12.00 4.30
#